data_10b9f6bae1c35b3c770eed2ab3973c47
#
_entry.id   10b9f6bae1c35b3c770eed2ab3973c47
#
_cell.length_a   1.000
_cell.length_b   1.000
_cell.length_c   1.000
_cell.angle_alpha   90.00
_cell.angle_beta   90.00
_cell.angle_gamma   90.00
#
_symmetry.space_group_name_H-M   'P 1'
#
loop_
_entity.id
_entity.type
_entity.pdbx_description
1 polymer ?
#
loop_
_entity_poly.entity_id
_entity_poly.type
_entity_poly.pdbx_seq_one_letter_code
_entity_poly.pdbx_strand_id
1 'polypeptide(L)'
;MELARRLNKLPPYLFVEINQKIAELQARGKNIINFGIGDPDLPTPAHIIERMCQAAHDPVNHRYPETGGLPELRQAIAEWYERRFGVTLNQAKEVLPLIGSKEGVGHMALCFIEPGDLTLVPDPGYPPFSLGTILAGGEPYFMPLKEENDFLPDFKAIPDEVADKAKLMWLNYPNNPTGAIAGLDFFEKAVHFAQQHDLAICHDTPYTEVAFDGYKAPSFMQISGAKKIGVEFHSLSKTYHMTGWRIGMVVGNASMIDALFKVKSNLDSGIPQAIQYAAVEALRGSQEHIAEHNAIFQRRRDKLIKVLNEVGLKARIPKATFYIWAKIPQGYTSMDFTKKLLDEVGIAVTPGTGYGKEGEGYIRFSLTISDDRLEEGVNRLSSWHRRRR
;
A
#
# COMPACT_ATOMS: atom_id res chain seq x y z
N MET A 1 24.75 25.78 5.38
CA MET A 1 24.43 25.04 4.14
C MET A 1 22.94 25.18 3.92
N GLU A 2 22.49 25.66 2.75
CA GLU A 2 21.08 25.82 2.42
C GLU A 2 20.56 24.49 1.83
N LEU A 3 19.39 24.03 2.30
CA LEU A 3 18.75 22.83 1.79
C LEU A 3 17.93 23.15 0.53
N ALA A 4 17.71 22.14 -0.32
CA ALA A 4 16.85 22.29 -1.49
C ALA A 4 15.42 22.66 -1.06
N ARG A 5 14.82 23.68 -1.70
CA ARG A 5 13.48 24.24 -1.35
C ARG A 5 12.38 23.17 -1.29
N ARG A 6 12.47 22.13 -2.11
CA ARG A 6 11.51 21.02 -2.13
C ARG A 6 11.43 20.25 -0.80
N LEU A 7 12.54 20.19 -0.03
CA LEU A 7 12.55 19.54 1.28
C LEU A 7 11.72 20.29 2.32
N ASN A 8 11.61 21.61 2.18
CA ASN A 8 10.77 22.43 3.07
C ASN A 8 9.26 22.24 2.80
N LYS A 9 8.90 21.68 1.63
CA LYS A 9 7.50 21.36 1.27
C LYS A 9 7.05 19.99 1.79
N LEU A 10 8.00 19.14 2.25
CA LEU A 10 7.65 17.83 2.80
C LEU A 10 6.98 18.01 4.16
N PRO A 11 5.81 17.38 4.40
CA PRO A 11 5.18 17.42 5.71
C PRO A 11 6.10 16.74 6.74
N PRO A 12 6.04 17.16 8.02
CA PRO A 12 6.68 16.41 9.09
C PRO A 12 6.23 14.96 9.05
N TYR A 13 7.17 14.03 9.22
CA TYR A 13 6.83 12.62 9.26
C TYR A 13 6.03 12.32 10.54
N LEU A 14 4.72 12.25 10.40
CA LEU A 14 3.75 12.17 11.51
C LEU A 14 4.04 11.04 12.50
N PHE A 15 4.62 9.95 12.00
CA PHE A 15 4.97 8.80 12.83
C PHE A 15 6.11 9.08 13.81
N VAL A 16 6.92 10.15 13.61
CA VAL A 16 8.04 10.47 14.52
C VAL A 16 7.53 10.80 15.91
N GLU A 17 6.54 11.69 16.02
CA GLU A 17 5.98 12.11 17.32
C GLU A 17 5.36 10.93 18.07
N ILE A 18 4.58 10.11 17.36
CA ILE A 18 3.92 8.92 17.95
C ILE A 18 4.98 7.89 18.37
N ASN A 19 5.96 7.61 17.52
CA ASN A 19 7.02 6.65 17.82
C ASN A 19 7.90 7.10 19.00
N GLN A 20 8.21 8.40 19.09
CA GLN A 20 8.92 8.96 20.25
C GLN A 20 8.12 8.74 21.54
N LYS A 21 6.81 9.03 21.50
CA LYS A 21 5.94 8.82 22.66
C LYS A 21 5.84 7.34 23.06
N ILE A 22 5.75 6.43 22.08
CA ILE A 22 5.77 4.98 22.33
C ILE A 22 7.08 4.60 23.01
N ALA A 23 8.22 5.03 22.49
CA ALA A 23 9.54 4.73 23.05
C ALA A 23 9.69 5.25 24.48
N GLU A 24 9.23 6.48 24.77
CA GLU A 24 9.24 7.06 26.13
C GLU A 24 8.40 6.22 27.11
N LEU A 25 7.20 5.78 26.69
CA LEU A 25 6.32 4.97 27.52
C LEU A 25 6.91 3.60 27.80
N GLN A 26 7.51 2.98 26.77
CA GLN A 26 8.20 1.69 26.90
C GLN A 26 9.43 1.79 27.82
N ALA A 27 10.21 2.88 27.73
CA ALA A 27 11.33 3.14 28.64
C ALA A 27 10.90 3.29 30.10
N ARG A 28 9.63 3.71 30.34
CA ARG A 28 9.01 3.76 31.69
C ARG A 28 8.36 2.44 32.10
N GLY A 29 8.63 1.34 31.37
CA GLY A 29 8.10 0.01 31.67
C GLY A 29 6.63 -0.21 31.26
N LYS A 30 6.01 0.71 30.50
CA LYS A 30 4.65 0.49 29.99
C LYS A 30 4.66 -0.52 28.84
N ASN A 31 3.83 -1.54 28.94
CA ASN A 31 3.61 -2.52 27.88
C ASN A 31 2.64 -1.92 26.84
N ILE A 32 3.15 -1.48 25.68
CA ILE A 32 2.38 -0.89 24.60
C ILE A 32 2.05 -1.94 23.56
N ILE A 33 0.78 -2.03 23.16
CA ILE A 33 0.30 -2.85 22.05
C ILE A 33 0.20 -1.98 20.81
N ASN A 34 0.98 -2.28 19.77
CA ASN A 34 1.07 -1.45 18.60
C ASN A 34 0.28 -2.02 17.43
N PHE A 35 -0.90 -1.44 17.15
CA PHE A 35 -1.73 -1.69 15.97
C PHE A 35 -1.45 -0.70 14.82
N GLY A 36 -0.48 0.20 14.96
CA GLY A 36 -0.20 1.24 13.95
C GLY A 36 0.65 0.74 12.77
N ILE A 37 1.44 -0.31 12.96
CA ILE A 37 2.41 -0.81 11.97
C ILE A 37 1.73 -1.81 11.04
N GLY A 38 1.81 -1.57 9.72
CA GLY A 38 1.29 -2.49 8.68
C GLY A 38 2.39 -3.37 8.10
N ASP A 39 3.02 -4.19 8.94
CA ASP A 39 4.08 -5.12 8.58
C ASP A 39 3.64 -6.55 8.94
N PRO A 40 3.40 -7.44 7.94
CA PRO A 40 3.01 -8.82 8.19
C PRO A 40 3.90 -9.51 9.22
N ASP A 41 3.29 -10.09 10.25
CA ASP A 41 3.96 -10.74 11.38
C ASP A 41 4.19 -12.24 11.19
N LEU A 42 3.56 -12.84 10.18
CA LEU A 42 3.75 -14.24 9.84
C LEU A 42 5.00 -14.42 8.96
N PRO A 43 5.68 -15.57 9.04
CA PRO A 43 6.90 -15.79 8.27
C PRO A 43 6.66 -15.91 6.76
N THR A 44 7.71 -15.61 5.98
CA THR A 44 7.77 -15.98 4.57
C THR A 44 7.68 -17.52 4.45
N PRO A 45 6.90 -18.08 3.49
CA PRO A 45 6.80 -19.52 3.29
C PRO A 45 8.14 -20.23 3.09
N ALA A 46 8.29 -21.42 3.66
CA ALA A 46 9.56 -22.15 3.72
C ALA A 46 10.17 -22.39 2.35
N HIS A 47 9.36 -22.82 1.33
CA HIS A 47 9.85 -23.08 -0.03
C HIS A 47 10.50 -21.85 -0.68
N ILE A 48 9.99 -20.65 -0.38
CA ILE A 48 10.56 -19.38 -0.86
C ILE A 48 11.92 -19.11 -0.20
N ILE A 49 12.02 -19.35 1.11
CA ILE A 49 13.27 -19.20 1.89
C ILE A 49 14.32 -20.21 1.37
N GLU A 50 13.94 -21.46 1.20
CA GLU A 50 14.82 -22.50 0.68
C GLU A 50 15.38 -22.15 -0.71
N ARG A 51 14.52 -21.67 -1.60
CA ARG A 51 14.95 -21.23 -2.94
C ARG A 51 15.95 -20.08 -2.89
N MET A 52 15.72 -19.12 -1.98
CA MET A 52 16.66 -18.01 -1.75
C MET A 52 18.01 -18.55 -1.26
N CYS A 53 18.02 -19.44 -0.25
CA CYS A 53 19.24 -20.03 0.28
C CYS A 53 20.02 -20.80 -0.80
N GLN A 54 19.34 -21.60 -1.60
CA GLN A 54 19.96 -22.29 -2.74
C GLN A 54 20.62 -21.31 -3.71
N ALA A 55 19.90 -20.26 -4.10
CA ALA A 55 20.42 -19.25 -5.01
C ALA A 55 21.59 -18.44 -4.38
N ALA A 56 21.58 -18.21 -3.08
CA ALA A 56 22.64 -17.48 -2.37
C ALA A 56 23.97 -18.27 -2.31
N HIS A 57 23.94 -19.60 -2.44
CA HIS A 57 25.13 -20.41 -2.51
C HIS A 57 25.83 -20.38 -3.88
N ASP A 58 25.16 -19.93 -4.91
CA ASP A 58 25.75 -19.81 -6.26
C ASP A 58 26.52 -18.49 -6.39
N PRO A 59 27.87 -18.52 -6.57
CA PRO A 59 28.68 -17.31 -6.67
C PRO A 59 28.30 -16.36 -7.82
N VAL A 60 27.63 -16.85 -8.86
CA VAL A 60 27.13 -16.03 -9.97
C VAL A 60 26.14 -14.97 -9.46
N ASN A 61 25.39 -15.30 -8.43
CA ASN A 61 24.37 -14.42 -7.82
C ASN A 61 24.97 -13.36 -6.86
N HIS A 62 26.30 -13.37 -6.63
CA HIS A 62 26.97 -12.37 -5.78
C HIS A 62 27.35 -11.10 -6.55
N ARG A 63 27.19 -11.10 -7.87
CA ARG A 63 27.51 -9.96 -8.73
C ARG A 63 26.35 -8.96 -8.79
N TYR A 64 26.65 -7.76 -9.31
CA TYR A 64 25.59 -6.81 -9.63
C TYR A 64 24.55 -7.46 -10.55
N PRO A 65 23.25 -7.39 -10.19
CA PRO A 65 22.19 -7.89 -11.04
C PRO A 65 21.95 -6.96 -12.23
N GLU A 66 21.28 -7.47 -13.26
CA GLU A 66 20.70 -6.60 -14.27
C GLU A 66 19.62 -5.71 -13.65
N THR A 67 19.66 -4.41 -13.90
CA THR A 67 18.71 -3.42 -13.33
C THR A 67 17.27 -3.74 -13.71
N GLY A 68 17.06 -4.26 -14.93
CA GLY A 68 15.74 -4.69 -15.44
C GLY A 68 15.21 -5.98 -14.84
N GLY A 69 16.00 -6.65 -13.98
CA GLY A 69 15.67 -7.92 -13.36
C GLY A 69 15.89 -9.13 -14.30
N LEU A 70 15.98 -10.32 -13.71
CA LEU A 70 16.18 -11.57 -14.44
C LEU A 70 15.03 -11.79 -15.44
N PRO A 71 15.33 -12.24 -16.67
CA PRO A 71 14.30 -12.63 -17.65
C PRO A 71 13.30 -13.64 -17.08
N GLU A 72 13.78 -14.60 -16.30
CA GLU A 72 12.95 -15.59 -15.62
C GLU A 72 11.95 -14.97 -14.64
N LEU A 73 12.35 -13.94 -13.89
CA LEU A 73 11.44 -13.21 -12.98
C LEU A 73 10.38 -12.44 -13.78
N ARG A 74 10.77 -11.73 -14.84
CA ARG A 74 9.82 -11.01 -15.69
C ARG A 74 8.80 -11.96 -16.33
N GLN A 75 9.25 -13.14 -16.74
CA GLN A 75 8.38 -14.19 -17.26
C GLN A 75 7.43 -14.70 -16.16
N ALA A 76 7.93 -15.01 -14.97
CA ALA A 76 7.09 -15.46 -13.85
C ALA A 76 6.01 -14.43 -13.46
N ILE A 77 6.33 -13.14 -13.52
CA ILE A 77 5.37 -12.07 -13.32
C ILE A 77 4.27 -12.08 -14.40
N ALA A 78 4.66 -12.17 -15.67
CA ALA A 78 3.69 -12.24 -16.78
C ALA A 78 2.78 -13.48 -16.67
N GLU A 79 3.34 -14.63 -16.36
CA GLU A 79 2.58 -15.88 -16.13
C GLU A 79 1.63 -15.77 -14.93
N TRP A 80 2.03 -15.07 -13.86
CA TRP A 80 1.19 -14.85 -12.70
C TRP A 80 -0.01 -13.95 -13.05
N TYR A 81 0.19 -12.87 -13.82
CA TYR A 81 -0.90 -12.01 -14.30
C TYR A 81 -1.88 -12.75 -15.21
N GLU A 82 -1.36 -13.60 -16.10
CA GLU A 82 -2.21 -14.43 -16.98
C GLU A 82 -3.08 -15.39 -16.17
N ARG A 83 -2.48 -16.15 -15.22
CA ARG A 83 -3.21 -17.10 -14.37
C ARG A 83 -4.23 -16.41 -13.46
N ARG A 84 -3.86 -15.26 -12.89
CA ARG A 84 -4.66 -14.62 -11.84
C ARG A 84 -5.76 -13.73 -12.40
N PHE A 85 -5.50 -13.06 -13.50
CA PHE A 85 -6.37 -12.02 -14.06
C PHE A 85 -6.75 -12.24 -15.52
N GLY A 86 -6.18 -13.21 -16.21
CA GLY A 86 -6.36 -13.38 -17.66
C GLY A 86 -5.70 -12.25 -18.47
N VAL A 87 -4.68 -11.61 -17.92
CA VAL A 87 -4.00 -10.46 -18.54
C VAL A 87 -2.68 -10.90 -19.15
N THR A 88 -2.61 -10.88 -20.48
CA THR A 88 -1.38 -11.20 -21.22
C THR A 88 -0.44 -9.99 -21.22
N LEU A 89 0.81 -10.19 -20.81
CA LEU A 89 1.86 -9.17 -20.74
C LEU A 89 3.09 -9.57 -21.57
N ASN A 90 3.67 -8.60 -22.29
CA ASN A 90 4.98 -8.76 -22.88
C ASN A 90 6.06 -8.61 -21.80
N GLN A 91 6.66 -9.72 -21.37
CA GLN A 91 7.65 -9.75 -20.29
C GLN A 91 8.87 -8.83 -20.51
N ALA A 92 9.22 -8.51 -21.77
CA ALA A 92 10.38 -7.72 -22.10
C ALA A 92 10.09 -6.19 -22.08
N LYS A 93 8.82 -5.78 -22.26
CA LYS A 93 8.45 -4.38 -22.43
C LYS A 93 7.41 -3.89 -21.42
N GLU A 94 6.57 -4.78 -20.91
CA GLU A 94 5.42 -4.45 -20.06
C GLU A 94 5.58 -4.90 -18.61
N VAL A 95 6.79 -5.32 -18.21
CA VAL A 95 7.10 -5.84 -16.86
C VAL A 95 8.44 -5.30 -16.39
N LEU A 96 8.47 -4.75 -15.17
CA LEU A 96 9.71 -4.31 -14.51
C LEU A 96 9.69 -4.71 -13.02
N PRO A 97 10.61 -5.58 -12.57
CA PRO A 97 10.85 -5.82 -11.15
C PRO A 97 11.39 -4.59 -10.42
N LEU A 98 10.98 -4.41 -9.17
CA LEU A 98 11.28 -3.24 -8.34
C LEU A 98 11.87 -3.65 -6.99
N ILE A 99 12.71 -2.78 -6.39
CA ILE A 99 13.21 -2.92 -5.00
C ILE A 99 12.06 -2.58 -4.02
N GLY A 100 11.00 -3.43 -4.03
CA GLY A 100 9.69 -3.17 -3.47
C GLY A 100 8.91 -2.14 -4.30
N SER A 101 7.56 -2.24 -4.30
CA SER A 101 6.72 -1.33 -5.11
C SER A 101 6.92 0.15 -4.77
N LYS A 102 7.26 0.48 -3.51
CA LYS A 102 7.48 1.87 -3.06
C LYS A 102 8.56 2.61 -3.84
N GLU A 103 9.61 1.91 -4.31
CA GLU A 103 10.63 2.49 -5.18
C GLU A 103 10.00 3.04 -6.47
N GLY A 104 9.28 2.18 -7.20
CA GLY A 104 8.63 2.58 -8.43
C GLY A 104 7.56 3.65 -8.24
N VAL A 105 6.77 3.55 -7.14
CA VAL A 105 5.79 4.58 -6.76
C VAL A 105 6.47 5.95 -6.59
N GLY A 106 7.60 6.00 -5.88
CA GLY A 106 8.34 7.25 -5.66
C GLY A 106 8.99 7.79 -6.93
N HIS A 107 9.51 6.90 -7.78
CA HIS A 107 10.22 7.27 -9.00
C HIS A 107 9.29 7.61 -10.16
N MET A 108 8.05 7.13 -10.19
CA MET A 108 7.12 7.38 -11.29
C MET A 108 6.86 8.88 -11.50
N ALA A 109 6.78 9.66 -10.42
CA ALA A 109 6.65 11.10 -10.53
C ALA A 109 7.84 11.74 -11.26
N LEU A 110 9.07 11.25 -11.03
CA LEU A 110 10.27 11.76 -11.74
C LEU A 110 10.24 11.50 -13.24
N CYS A 111 9.40 10.54 -13.70
CA CYS A 111 9.29 10.24 -15.13
C CYS A 111 8.40 11.22 -15.89
N PHE A 112 7.43 11.85 -15.21
CA PHE A 112 6.34 12.57 -15.89
C PHE A 112 6.06 13.97 -15.33
N ILE A 113 6.59 14.31 -14.15
CA ILE A 113 6.24 15.54 -13.44
C ILE A 113 7.39 16.53 -13.48
N GLU A 114 7.07 17.73 -13.95
CA GLU A 114 7.92 18.91 -13.92
C GLU A 114 7.33 19.99 -12.99
N PRO A 115 8.11 21.02 -12.63
CA PRO A 115 7.60 22.15 -11.86
C PRO A 115 6.38 22.81 -12.48
N GLY A 116 5.25 22.82 -11.76
CA GLY A 116 3.97 23.37 -12.20
C GLY A 116 2.96 22.32 -12.70
N ASP A 117 3.38 21.08 -12.92
CA ASP A 117 2.47 19.97 -13.24
C ASP A 117 1.67 19.50 -12.03
N LEU A 118 0.49 18.96 -12.29
CA LEU A 118 -0.40 18.40 -11.28
C LEU A 118 -0.40 16.87 -11.30
N THR A 119 -0.61 16.28 -10.12
CA THR A 119 -0.89 14.85 -9.97
C THR A 119 -2.17 14.68 -9.14
N LEU A 120 -3.12 13.89 -9.63
CA LEU A 120 -4.32 13.53 -8.87
C LEU A 120 -3.96 12.42 -7.86
N VAL A 121 -4.15 12.68 -6.57
CA VAL A 121 -3.81 11.75 -5.49
C VAL A 121 -4.98 11.54 -4.54
N PRO A 122 -5.23 10.30 -4.05
CA PRO A 122 -6.32 10.04 -3.11
C PRO A 122 -6.04 10.67 -1.73
N ASP A 123 -7.09 11.19 -1.06
CA ASP A 123 -7.07 11.67 0.32
C ASP A 123 -8.30 11.12 1.08
N PRO A 124 -8.13 10.26 2.11
CA PRO A 124 -6.88 9.76 2.64
C PRO A 124 -6.19 8.79 1.67
N GLY A 125 -4.84 8.82 1.63
CA GLY A 125 -4.06 8.00 0.72
C GLY A 125 -2.67 7.63 1.25
N TYR A 126 -1.99 6.76 0.54
CA TYR A 126 -0.63 6.38 0.90
C TYR A 126 0.34 7.54 0.62
N PRO A 127 1.06 8.07 1.65
CA PRO A 127 1.82 9.31 1.51
C PRO A 127 2.81 9.39 0.34
N PRO A 128 3.49 8.31 -0.09
CA PRO A 128 4.40 8.37 -1.23
C PRO A 128 3.81 8.89 -2.54
N PHE A 129 2.51 8.84 -2.76
CA PHE A 129 1.88 9.38 -3.97
C PHE A 129 2.05 10.90 -4.07
N SER A 130 1.71 11.62 -3.00
CA SER A 130 1.90 13.07 -2.93
C SER A 130 3.36 13.46 -2.74
N LEU A 131 4.11 12.72 -1.93
CA LEU A 131 5.52 13.02 -1.67
C LEU A 131 6.39 12.86 -2.93
N GLY A 132 6.14 11.84 -3.76
CA GLY A 132 6.83 11.67 -5.04
C GLY A 132 6.61 12.90 -5.96
N THR A 133 5.36 13.36 -6.05
CA THR A 133 4.98 14.56 -6.80
C THR A 133 5.74 15.82 -6.33
N ILE A 134 5.75 16.07 -5.02
CA ILE A 134 6.45 17.19 -4.40
C ILE A 134 7.97 17.13 -4.65
N LEU A 135 8.57 15.95 -4.53
CA LEU A 135 10.00 15.74 -4.78
C LEU A 135 10.37 15.96 -6.26
N ALA A 136 9.48 15.61 -7.18
CA ALA A 136 9.65 15.92 -8.61
C ALA A 136 9.44 17.42 -8.94
N GLY A 137 8.89 18.20 -8.01
CA GLY A 137 8.65 19.63 -8.18
C GLY A 137 7.22 20.01 -8.56
N GLY A 138 6.35 19.02 -8.77
CA GLY A 138 4.94 19.21 -9.07
C GLY A 138 4.08 19.46 -7.83
N GLU A 139 2.77 19.55 -8.05
CA GLU A 139 1.76 19.84 -7.03
C GLU A 139 0.71 18.73 -6.97
N PRO A 140 0.46 18.11 -5.79
CA PRO A 140 -0.61 17.14 -5.65
C PRO A 140 -1.97 17.84 -5.55
N TYR A 141 -2.92 17.43 -6.39
CA TYR A 141 -4.34 17.72 -6.23
C TYR A 141 -4.99 16.53 -5.51
N PHE A 142 -5.60 16.78 -4.36
CA PHE A 142 -6.17 15.76 -3.51
C PHE A 142 -7.60 15.44 -3.91
N MET A 143 -7.86 14.16 -4.24
CA MET A 143 -9.19 13.62 -4.51
C MET A 143 -9.79 13.09 -3.20
N PRO A 144 -10.85 13.71 -2.65
CA PRO A 144 -11.44 13.26 -1.38
C PRO A 144 -12.06 11.87 -1.50
N LEU A 145 -11.63 10.95 -0.63
CA LEU A 145 -12.25 9.63 -0.48
C LEU A 145 -13.20 9.65 0.71
N LYS A 146 -14.49 9.76 0.44
CA LYS A 146 -15.52 9.90 1.48
C LYS A 146 -16.31 8.62 1.70
N GLU A 147 -16.82 8.47 2.93
CA GLU A 147 -17.60 7.30 3.34
C GLU A 147 -18.89 7.15 2.54
N GLU A 148 -19.53 8.27 2.16
CA GLU A 148 -20.75 8.29 1.33
C GLU A 148 -20.53 7.77 -0.10
N ASN A 149 -19.28 7.77 -0.57
CA ASN A 149 -18.89 7.25 -1.87
C ASN A 149 -18.02 5.98 -1.75
N ASP A 150 -18.19 5.21 -0.68
CA ASP A 150 -17.44 3.99 -0.38
C ASP A 150 -15.91 4.15 -0.46
N PHE A 151 -15.42 5.35 -0.14
CA PHE A 151 -14.01 5.77 -0.25
C PHE A 151 -13.43 5.59 -1.67
N LEU A 152 -14.27 5.75 -2.70
CA LEU A 152 -13.85 5.89 -4.09
C LEU A 152 -13.81 7.38 -4.46
N PRO A 153 -12.87 7.83 -5.32
CA PRO A 153 -12.89 9.19 -5.82
C PRO A 153 -14.12 9.45 -6.70
N ASP A 154 -14.71 10.62 -6.56
CA ASP A 154 -15.73 11.13 -7.49
C ASP A 154 -15.05 11.91 -8.61
N PHE A 155 -14.90 11.30 -9.77
CA PHE A 155 -14.26 11.94 -10.93
C PHE A 155 -15.04 13.18 -11.42
N LYS A 156 -16.37 13.24 -11.20
CA LYS A 156 -17.18 14.40 -11.59
C LYS A 156 -16.95 15.62 -10.70
N ALA A 157 -16.39 15.42 -9.51
CA ALA A 157 -16.06 16.52 -8.60
C ALA A 157 -14.69 17.14 -8.90
N ILE A 158 -13.92 16.57 -9.83
CA ILE A 158 -12.63 17.12 -10.26
C ILE A 158 -12.91 18.17 -11.33
N PRO A 159 -12.48 19.44 -11.14
CA PRO A 159 -12.65 20.46 -12.18
C PRO A 159 -11.89 20.10 -13.46
N ASP A 160 -12.50 20.31 -14.62
CA ASP A 160 -11.89 20.00 -15.93
C ASP A 160 -10.52 20.67 -16.09
N GLU A 161 -10.37 21.94 -15.65
CA GLU A 161 -9.11 22.66 -15.69
C GLU A 161 -7.99 22.02 -14.85
N VAL A 162 -8.34 21.27 -13.80
CA VAL A 162 -7.40 20.51 -12.99
C VAL A 162 -7.07 19.19 -13.67
N ALA A 163 -8.08 18.50 -14.17
CA ALA A 163 -7.92 17.24 -14.88
C ALA A 163 -7.05 17.39 -16.14
N ASP A 164 -7.26 18.46 -16.92
CA ASP A 164 -6.52 18.77 -18.15
C ASP A 164 -5.04 19.15 -17.88
N LYS A 165 -4.73 19.67 -16.70
CA LYS A 165 -3.35 19.97 -16.27
C LYS A 165 -2.63 18.81 -15.62
N ALA A 166 -3.37 17.84 -15.09
CA ALA A 166 -2.77 16.73 -14.40
C ALA A 166 -2.07 15.78 -15.39
N LYS A 167 -0.96 15.18 -14.95
CA LYS A 167 -0.19 14.21 -15.75
C LYS A 167 -0.41 12.78 -15.27
N LEU A 168 -0.54 12.60 -13.97
CA LEU A 168 -0.70 11.29 -13.34
C LEU A 168 -1.94 11.28 -12.43
N MET A 169 -2.63 10.15 -12.37
CA MET A 169 -3.66 9.85 -11.39
C MET A 169 -3.30 8.58 -10.62
N TRP A 170 -3.17 8.70 -9.30
CA TRP A 170 -2.95 7.57 -8.41
C TRP A 170 -4.26 6.97 -7.95
N LEU A 171 -4.34 5.64 -8.05
CA LEU A 171 -5.41 4.81 -7.47
C LEU A 171 -4.76 3.76 -6.57
N ASN A 172 -5.46 3.37 -5.50
CA ASN A 172 -4.97 2.34 -4.59
C ASN A 172 -6.14 1.48 -4.08
N TYR A 173 -6.34 0.31 -4.69
CA TYR A 173 -7.39 -0.64 -4.31
C TYR A 173 -6.90 -2.08 -4.41
N PRO A 174 -7.10 -2.94 -3.37
CA PRO A 174 -7.68 -2.60 -2.05
C PRO A 174 -6.88 -1.52 -1.32
N ASN A 175 -7.60 -0.58 -0.67
CA ASN A 175 -7.04 0.69 -0.24
C ASN A 175 -6.35 0.66 1.13
N ASN A 176 -5.22 1.32 1.24
CA ASN A 176 -4.61 1.76 2.48
C ASN A 176 -4.80 3.28 2.59
N PRO A 177 -5.51 3.82 3.61
CA PRO A 177 -5.81 3.18 4.90
C PRO A 177 -7.22 2.60 5.06
N THR A 178 -8.16 2.85 4.14
CA THR A 178 -9.60 2.72 4.39
C THR A 178 -10.12 1.26 4.35
N GLY A 179 -9.36 0.33 3.76
CA GLY A 179 -9.83 -1.03 3.49
C GLY A 179 -10.88 -1.11 2.37
N ALA A 180 -11.14 -0.01 1.67
CA ALA A 180 -12.08 0.04 0.56
C ALA A 180 -11.61 -0.83 -0.61
N ILE A 181 -12.57 -1.32 -1.38
CA ILE A 181 -12.35 -2.13 -2.58
C ILE A 181 -12.97 -1.44 -3.80
N ALA A 182 -12.45 -1.75 -4.98
CA ALA A 182 -12.99 -1.28 -6.24
C ALA A 182 -13.35 -2.46 -7.16
N GLY A 183 -14.43 -2.34 -7.91
CA GLY A 183 -14.83 -3.28 -8.95
C GLY A 183 -14.32 -2.87 -10.33
N LEU A 184 -14.52 -3.73 -11.33
CA LEU A 184 -14.16 -3.42 -12.72
C LEU A 184 -14.91 -2.20 -13.26
N ASP A 185 -16.17 -2.01 -12.88
CA ASP A 185 -16.99 -0.85 -13.23
C ASP A 185 -16.38 0.49 -12.79
N PHE A 186 -15.72 0.51 -11.64
CA PHE A 186 -14.97 1.69 -11.18
C PHE A 186 -13.73 1.92 -12.05
N PHE A 187 -12.98 0.87 -12.36
CA PHE A 187 -11.81 0.99 -13.21
C PHE A 187 -12.15 1.38 -14.65
N GLU A 188 -13.30 0.95 -15.18
CA GLU A 188 -13.82 1.41 -16.47
C GLU A 188 -14.06 2.92 -16.48
N LYS A 189 -14.70 3.45 -15.41
CA LYS A 189 -14.91 4.90 -15.25
C LYS A 189 -13.57 5.64 -15.12
N ALA A 190 -12.60 5.09 -14.39
CA ALA A 190 -11.27 5.68 -14.26
C ALA A 190 -10.52 5.74 -15.60
N VAL A 191 -10.58 4.66 -16.40
CA VAL A 191 -9.98 4.60 -17.73
C VAL A 191 -10.65 5.64 -18.67
N HIS A 192 -11.97 5.72 -18.64
CA HIS A 192 -12.71 6.68 -19.47
C HIS A 192 -12.33 8.12 -19.09
N PHE A 193 -12.34 8.46 -17.81
CA PHE A 193 -11.94 9.78 -17.33
C PHE A 193 -10.50 10.13 -17.75
N ALA A 194 -9.58 9.20 -17.56
CA ALA A 194 -8.18 9.41 -17.90
C ALA A 194 -7.96 9.61 -19.41
N GLN A 195 -8.71 8.90 -20.26
CA GLN A 195 -8.68 9.06 -21.70
C GLN A 195 -9.24 10.41 -22.16
N GLN A 196 -10.26 10.95 -21.48
CA GLN A 196 -10.83 12.25 -21.77
C GLN A 196 -9.85 13.41 -21.52
N HIS A 197 -8.97 13.27 -20.52
CA HIS A 197 -8.07 14.32 -20.05
C HIS A 197 -6.58 14.02 -20.31
N ASP A 198 -6.26 13.02 -21.15
CA ASP A 198 -4.88 12.60 -21.47
C ASP A 198 -4.02 12.31 -20.23
N LEU A 199 -4.63 11.66 -19.23
CA LEU A 199 -4.00 11.30 -17.96
C LEU A 199 -3.39 9.90 -18.01
N ALA A 200 -2.23 9.72 -17.37
CA ALA A 200 -1.69 8.41 -17.07
C ALA A 200 -2.19 7.91 -15.71
N ILE A 201 -2.63 6.63 -15.64
CA ILE A 201 -3.07 5.99 -14.39
C ILE A 201 -1.94 5.18 -13.79
N CYS A 202 -1.70 5.39 -12.49
CA CYS A 202 -0.83 4.58 -11.64
C CYS A 202 -1.68 3.89 -10.56
N HIS A 203 -1.93 2.59 -10.71
CA HIS A 203 -2.68 1.82 -9.73
C HIS A 203 -1.73 1.05 -8.81
N ASP A 204 -1.72 1.36 -7.50
CA ASP A 204 -0.95 0.64 -6.49
C ASP A 204 -1.83 -0.39 -5.79
N THR A 205 -1.50 -1.68 -5.93
CA THR A 205 -2.35 -2.78 -5.46
C THR A 205 -1.58 -3.87 -4.70
N PRO A 206 -0.86 -3.52 -3.62
CA PRO A 206 -0.07 -4.51 -2.87
C PRO A 206 -0.92 -5.49 -2.04
N TYR A 207 -2.23 -5.23 -1.89
CA TYR A 207 -3.14 -6.01 -1.04
C TYR A 207 -4.09 -6.91 -1.84
N THR A 208 -3.87 -7.10 -3.12
CA THR A 208 -4.74 -7.88 -4.01
C THR A 208 -5.04 -9.29 -3.50
N GLU A 209 -4.03 -9.93 -2.91
CA GLU A 209 -4.16 -11.30 -2.39
C GLU A 209 -4.44 -11.35 -0.88
N VAL A 210 -4.49 -10.20 -0.20
CA VAL A 210 -4.93 -10.11 1.20
C VAL A 210 -6.44 -9.85 1.21
N ALA A 211 -7.23 -10.91 1.05
CA ALA A 211 -8.67 -10.84 0.81
C ALA A 211 -9.43 -11.86 1.65
N PHE A 212 -10.67 -11.53 2.02
CA PHE A 212 -11.51 -12.26 2.96
C PHE A 212 -12.90 -12.53 2.38
N ASP A 213 -13.64 -13.45 2.99
CA ASP A 213 -15.05 -13.74 2.67
C ASP A 213 -15.26 -14.10 1.19
N GLY A 214 -14.28 -14.76 0.57
CA GLY A 214 -14.35 -15.15 -0.85
C GLY A 214 -14.17 -14.01 -1.85
N TYR A 215 -13.88 -12.80 -1.40
CA TYR A 215 -13.60 -11.66 -2.29
C TYR A 215 -12.31 -11.92 -3.08
N LYS A 216 -12.35 -11.56 -4.37
CA LYS A 216 -11.18 -11.58 -5.27
C LYS A 216 -11.04 -10.21 -5.89
N ALA A 217 -9.97 -9.51 -5.53
CA ALA A 217 -9.68 -8.21 -6.11
C ALA A 217 -9.41 -8.33 -7.63
N PRO A 218 -10.01 -7.48 -8.46
CA PRO A 218 -9.69 -7.40 -9.87
C PRO A 218 -8.37 -6.64 -10.08
N SER A 219 -7.78 -6.80 -11.27
CA SER A 219 -6.69 -5.96 -11.75
C SER A 219 -7.25 -4.83 -12.63
N PHE A 220 -6.71 -3.64 -12.47
CA PHE A 220 -6.94 -2.53 -13.39
C PHE A 220 -6.59 -2.91 -14.85
N MET A 221 -5.57 -3.77 -15.03
CA MET A 221 -5.13 -4.24 -16.35
C MET A 221 -6.17 -5.09 -17.10
N GLN A 222 -7.24 -5.55 -16.43
CA GLN A 222 -8.35 -6.27 -17.08
C GLN A 222 -9.24 -5.35 -17.94
N ILE A 223 -9.16 -4.04 -17.72
CA ILE A 223 -9.98 -3.08 -18.45
C ILE A 223 -9.43 -2.83 -19.85
N SER A 224 -10.30 -2.88 -20.84
CA SER A 224 -9.93 -2.56 -22.23
C SER A 224 -9.37 -1.14 -22.31
N GLY A 225 -8.16 -1.02 -22.90
CA GLY A 225 -7.48 0.27 -23.02
C GLY A 225 -6.58 0.64 -21.82
N ALA A 226 -6.70 -0.02 -20.65
CA ALA A 226 -5.89 0.28 -19.48
C ALA A 226 -4.39 0.24 -19.75
N LYS A 227 -3.90 -0.80 -20.44
CA LYS A 227 -2.49 -0.91 -20.85
C LYS A 227 -1.99 0.20 -21.78
N LYS A 228 -2.86 0.96 -22.40
CA LYS A 228 -2.46 2.10 -23.26
C LYS A 228 -2.14 3.35 -22.44
N ILE A 229 -2.73 3.47 -21.26
CA ILE A 229 -2.69 4.70 -20.46
C ILE A 229 -2.19 4.52 -19.03
N GLY A 230 -1.84 3.31 -18.61
CA GLY A 230 -1.49 3.14 -17.21
C GLY A 230 -0.60 1.95 -16.90
N VAL A 231 -0.17 1.94 -15.64
CA VAL A 231 0.62 0.89 -15.02
C VAL A 231 0.01 0.46 -13.69
N GLU A 232 0.28 -0.78 -13.31
CA GLU A 232 -0.14 -1.37 -12.04
C GLU A 232 1.08 -1.83 -11.24
N PHE A 233 1.17 -1.38 -9.99
CA PHE A 233 2.22 -1.74 -9.04
C PHE A 233 1.72 -2.85 -8.13
N HIS A 234 2.50 -3.91 -7.98
CA HIS A 234 2.21 -4.99 -7.05
C HIS A 234 3.43 -5.28 -6.17
N SER A 235 3.21 -5.75 -4.95
CA SER A 235 4.27 -6.03 -4.00
C SER A 235 4.18 -7.47 -3.47
N LEU A 236 5.31 -8.18 -3.47
CA LEU A 236 5.40 -9.49 -2.85
C LEU A 236 5.44 -9.39 -1.31
N SER A 237 5.68 -8.18 -0.79
CA SER A 237 5.77 -7.90 0.65
C SER A 237 4.55 -8.34 1.43
N LYS A 238 3.33 -8.20 0.85
CA LYS A 238 2.07 -8.42 1.57
C LYS A 238 1.50 -9.80 1.30
N THR A 239 1.58 -10.25 0.05
CA THR A 239 1.09 -11.57 -0.39
C THR A 239 1.91 -12.71 0.19
N TYR A 240 3.24 -12.56 0.16
CA TYR A 240 4.19 -13.63 0.52
C TYR A 240 4.97 -13.32 1.81
N HIS A 241 4.58 -12.29 2.55
CA HIS A 241 5.26 -11.84 3.79
C HIS A 241 6.76 -11.58 3.58
N MET A 242 7.09 -10.94 2.46
CA MET A 242 8.48 -10.64 2.04
C MET A 242 8.82 -9.16 2.24
N THR A 243 8.36 -8.53 3.32
CA THR A 243 8.55 -7.08 3.55
C THR A 243 10.01 -6.66 3.60
N GLY A 244 10.84 -7.43 4.32
CA GLY A 244 12.26 -7.19 4.46
C GLY A 244 13.09 -7.52 3.21
N TRP A 245 12.53 -8.30 2.28
CA TRP A 245 13.25 -8.78 1.09
C TRP A 245 13.27 -7.74 -0.04
N ARG A 246 12.46 -6.69 0.06
CA ARG A 246 12.43 -5.56 -0.85
C ARG A 246 12.21 -5.96 -2.31
N ILE A 247 11.10 -6.64 -2.59
CA ILE A 247 10.74 -7.04 -3.94
C ILE A 247 9.28 -6.73 -4.27
N GLY A 248 9.08 -6.18 -5.46
CA GLY A 248 7.80 -5.85 -6.05
C GLY A 248 7.91 -5.80 -7.57
N MET A 249 6.88 -5.35 -8.22
CA MET A 249 6.82 -5.24 -9.67
C MET A 249 5.90 -4.10 -10.10
N VAL A 250 6.12 -3.64 -11.31
CA VAL A 250 5.20 -2.80 -12.07
C VAL A 250 4.96 -3.41 -13.43
N VAL A 251 3.71 -3.37 -13.89
CA VAL A 251 3.31 -3.89 -15.20
C VAL A 251 2.40 -2.91 -15.93
N GLY A 252 2.32 -3.00 -17.25
CA GLY A 252 1.36 -2.23 -18.04
C GLY A 252 1.95 -1.52 -19.24
N ASN A 253 1.72 -0.23 -19.37
CA ASN A 253 2.13 0.58 -20.52
C ASN A 253 3.64 0.53 -20.77
N ALA A 254 4.06 0.05 -21.95
CA ALA A 254 5.48 -0.17 -22.27
C ALA A 254 6.31 1.13 -22.23
N SER A 255 5.74 2.26 -22.62
CA SER A 255 6.46 3.55 -22.61
C SER A 255 6.65 4.06 -21.17
N MET A 256 5.65 3.86 -20.28
CA MET A 256 5.77 4.20 -18.87
C MET A 256 6.79 3.27 -18.16
N ILE A 257 6.81 1.99 -18.51
CA ILE A 257 7.81 1.02 -18.02
C ILE A 257 9.22 1.43 -18.47
N ASP A 258 9.42 1.80 -19.72
CA ASP A 258 10.71 2.29 -20.25
C ASP A 258 11.17 3.58 -19.55
N ALA A 259 10.25 4.54 -19.34
CA ALA A 259 10.55 5.76 -18.61
C ALA A 259 10.99 5.48 -17.18
N LEU A 260 10.26 4.60 -16.46
CA LEU A 260 10.63 4.21 -15.11
C LEU A 260 11.97 3.44 -15.08
N PHE A 261 12.22 2.59 -16.07
CA PHE A 261 13.50 1.88 -16.19
C PHE A 261 14.67 2.86 -16.38
N LYS A 262 14.51 3.94 -17.16
CA LYS A 262 15.52 4.99 -17.30
C LYS A 262 15.84 5.66 -15.96
N VAL A 263 14.83 6.01 -15.18
CA VAL A 263 15.04 6.60 -13.84
C VAL A 263 15.72 5.57 -12.92
N LYS A 264 15.18 4.36 -12.85
CA LYS A 264 15.69 3.28 -12.02
C LYS A 264 17.17 2.96 -12.31
N SER A 265 17.54 2.76 -13.57
CA SER A 265 18.91 2.40 -13.97
C SER A 265 19.95 3.48 -13.67
N ASN A 266 19.53 4.73 -13.43
CA ASN A 266 20.39 5.82 -13.01
C ASN A 266 20.42 6.07 -11.50
N LEU A 267 19.53 5.45 -10.73
CA LEU A 267 19.41 5.64 -9.27
C LEU A 267 19.77 4.42 -8.44
N ASP A 268 19.60 3.22 -8.98
CA ASP A 268 19.92 1.98 -8.27
C ASP A 268 20.55 0.92 -9.19
N SER A 269 20.99 -0.20 -8.59
CA SER A 269 21.66 -1.31 -9.29
C SER A 269 20.79 -2.58 -9.35
N GLY A 270 19.51 -2.48 -9.06
CA GLY A 270 18.58 -3.61 -9.14
C GLY A 270 18.49 -4.45 -7.87
N ILE A 271 17.76 -5.55 -7.96
CA ILE A 271 17.43 -6.45 -6.85
C ILE A 271 18.49 -7.56 -6.77
N PRO A 272 19.03 -7.94 -5.60
CA PRO A 272 19.94 -9.07 -5.47
C PRO A 272 19.38 -10.33 -6.13
N GLN A 273 20.20 -11.05 -6.93
CA GLN A 273 19.70 -12.16 -7.75
C GLN A 273 19.08 -13.30 -6.93
N ALA A 274 19.63 -13.61 -5.74
CA ALA A 274 19.05 -14.61 -4.86
C ALA A 274 17.61 -14.29 -4.45
N ILE A 275 17.30 -13.00 -4.21
CA ILE A 275 15.94 -12.53 -3.92
C ILE A 275 15.04 -12.64 -5.16
N GLN A 276 15.57 -12.41 -6.35
CA GLN A 276 14.79 -12.58 -7.58
C GLN A 276 14.41 -14.03 -7.82
N TYR A 277 15.30 -15.00 -7.56
CA TYR A 277 14.97 -16.44 -7.62
C TYR A 277 13.93 -16.83 -6.57
N ALA A 278 13.99 -16.28 -5.37
CA ALA A 278 12.95 -16.45 -4.35
C ALA A 278 11.60 -15.90 -4.82
N ALA A 279 11.59 -14.78 -5.53
CA ALA A 279 10.38 -14.20 -6.10
C ALA A 279 9.80 -15.06 -7.24
N VAL A 280 10.63 -15.67 -8.07
CA VAL A 280 10.18 -16.65 -9.07
C VAL A 280 9.47 -17.81 -8.39
N GLU A 281 10.05 -18.36 -7.30
CA GLU A 281 9.44 -19.42 -6.51
C GLU A 281 8.12 -18.95 -5.86
N ALA A 282 8.08 -17.75 -5.31
CA ALA A 282 6.85 -17.18 -4.74
C ALA A 282 5.71 -17.11 -5.77
N LEU A 283 6.02 -16.71 -7.01
CA LEU A 283 5.02 -16.53 -8.07
C LEU A 283 4.59 -17.84 -8.74
N ARG A 284 5.49 -18.82 -8.84
CA ARG A 284 5.24 -20.12 -9.53
C ARG A 284 4.90 -21.27 -8.59
N GLY A 285 5.41 -21.23 -7.36
CA GLY A 285 5.25 -22.27 -6.35
C GLY A 285 3.84 -22.37 -5.79
N SER A 286 3.68 -23.15 -4.72
CA SER A 286 2.39 -23.32 -4.02
C SER A 286 1.86 -21.99 -3.51
N GLN A 287 0.56 -21.77 -3.71
CA GLN A 287 -0.16 -20.60 -3.23
C GLN A 287 -1.07 -20.91 -2.00
N GLU A 288 -0.99 -22.12 -1.44
CA GLU A 288 -1.84 -22.57 -0.33
C GLU A 288 -1.69 -21.68 0.91
N HIS A 289 -0.47 -21.22 1.20
CA HIS A 289 -0.17 -20.32 2.31
C HIS A 289 -0.98 -19.01 2.26
N ILE A 290 -1.41 -18.54 1.08
CA ILE A 290 -2.23 -17.32 0.95
C ILE A 290 -3.58 -17.53 1.66
N ALA A 291 -4.22 -18.67 1.43
CA ALA A 291 -5.49 -18.99 2.09
C ALA A 291 -5.32 -19.15 3.61
N GLU A 292 -4.23 -19.79 4.06
CA GLU A 292 -3.90 -19.96 5.47
C GLU A 292 -3.68 -18.62 6.18
N HIS A 293 -2.85 -17.75 5.60
CA HIS A 293 -2.58 -16.41 6.15
C HIS A 293 -3.83 -15.54 6.17
N ASN A 294 -4.62 -15.57 5.09
CA ASN A 294 -5.88 -14.83 5.02
C ASN A 294 -6.89 -15.30 6.07
N ALA A 295 -6.96 -16.61 6.34
CA ALA A 295 -7.81 -17.15 7.41
C ALA A 295 -7.40 -16.61 8.79
N ILE A 296 -6.09 -16.45 9.05
CA ILE A 296 -5.58 -15.85 10.30
C ILE A 296 -6.01 -14.38 10.39
N PHE A 297 -5.75 -13.59 9.33
CA PHE A 297 -6.14 -12.18 9.32
C PHE A 297 -7.66 -11.99 9.39
N GLN A 298 -8.44 -12.85 8.77
CA GLN A 298 -9.90 -12.83 8.87
C GLN A 298 -10.39 -13.02 10.30
N ARG A 299 -9.86 -14.03 11.03
CA ARG A 299 -10.20 -14.24 12.45
C ARG A 299 -9.81 -13.04 13.31
N ARG A 300 -8.61 -12.46 13.07
CA ARG A 300 -8.15 -11.26 13.78
C ARG A 300 -9.05 -10.06 13.50
N ARG A 301 -9.45 -9.86 12.22
CA ARG A 301 -10.38 -8.83 11.78
C ARG A 301 -11.72 -8.93 12.53
N ASP A 302 -12.34 -10.09 12.46
CA ASP A 302 -13.68 -10.32 13.03
C ASP A 302 -13.69 -10.07 14.54
N LYS A 303 -12.66 -10.52 15.23
CA LYS A 303 -12.50 -10.31 16.67
C LYS A 303 -12.32 -8.83 17.02
N LEU A 304 -11.43 -8.13 16.31
CA LEU A 304 -11.14 -6.73 16.60
C LEU A 304 -12.34 -5.84 16.27
N ILE A 305 -12.99 -6.02 15.11
CA ILE A 305 -14.15 -5.22 14.69
C ILE A 305 -15.30 -5.34 15.69
N LYS A 306 -15.58 -6.55 16.19
CA LYS A 306 -16.60 -6.76 17.21
C LYS A 306 -16.37 -5.83 18.40
N VAL A 307 -15.17 -5.83 18.94
CA VAL A 307 -14.83 -5.01 20.12
C VAL A 307 -14.79 -3.52 19.78
N LEU A 308 -14.25 -3.12 18.62
CA LEU A 308 -14.25 -1.73 18.20
C LEU A 308 -15.66 -1.16 18.19
N ASN A 309 -16.63 -1.87 17.61
CA ASN A 309 -18.02 -1.43 17.57
C ASN A 309 -18.68 -1.41 18.95
N GLU A 310 -18.37 -2.38 19.84
CA GLU A 310 -18.85 -2.40 21.23
C GLU A 310 -18.36 -1.19 22.05
N VAL A 311 -17.12 -0.72 21.78
CA VAL A 311 -16.54 0.43 22.48
C VAL A 311 -16.86 1.78 21.81
N GLY A 312 -17.70 1.78 20.77
CA GLY A 312 -18.18 2.98 20.10
C GLY A 312 -17.28 3.51 18.98
N LEU A 313 -16.29 2.71 18.54
CA LEU A 313 -15.47 2.97 17.36
C LEU A 313 -16.12 2.31 16.16
N LYS A 314 -16.86 3.08 15.36
CA LYS A 314 -17.58 2.53 14.21
C LYS A 314 -16.59 2.09 13.12
N ALA A 315 -16.48 0.79 12.88
CA ALA A 315 -15.63 0.21 11.85
C ALA A 315 -16.47 -0.62 10.86
N ARG A 316 -16.27 -0.39 9.56
CA ARG A 316 -16.78 -1.28 8.50
C ARG A 316 -15.93 -2.55 8.47
N ILE A 317 -16.53 -3.68 8.06
CA ILE A 317 -15.83 -4.95 7.86
C ILE A 317 -15.10 -4.88 6.51
N PRO A 318 -13.75 -4.79 6.48
CA PRO A 318 -13.02 -4.79 5.21
C PRO A 318 -13.04 -6.18 4.58
N LYS A 319 -13.26 -6.23 3.25
CA LYS A 319 -13.17 -7.47 2.46
C LYS A 319 -11.75 -7.78 1.99
N ALA A 320 -10.84 -6.84 2.15
CA ALA A 320 -9.44 -6.96 1.78
C ALA A 320 -8.56 -6.03 2.63
N THR A 321 -7.26 -6.15 2.51
CA THR A 321 -6.22 -5.54 3.34
C THR A 321 -6.20 -6.09 4.77
N PHE A 322 -5.16 -5.81 5.49
CA PHE A 322 -5.11 -6.08 6.94
C PHE A 322 -5.30 -4.79 7.77
N TYR A 323 -6.02 -3.79 7.20
CA TYR A 323 -6.34 -2.55 7.89
C TYR A 323 -7.81 -2.45 8.23
N ILE A 324 -8.07 -1.93 9.41
CA ILE A 324 -9.40 -1.54 9.86
C ILE A 324 -9.41 -0.03 10.01
N TRP A 325 -10.29 0.64 9.28
CA TRP A 325 -10.53 2.07 9.33
C TRP A 325 -11.73 2.34 10.23
N ALA A 326 -11.47 2.91 11.40
CA ALA A 326 -12.46 3.10 12.44
C ALA A 326 -12.75 4.58 12.66
N LYS A 327 -14.03 4.96 12.63
CA LYS A 327 -14.49 6.30 12.95
C LYS A 327 -14.44 6.52 14.47
N ILE A 328 -13.84 7.63 14.89
CA ILE A 328 -13.70 7.98 16.30
C ILE A 328 -15.00 8.65 16.83
N PRO A 329 -15.19 8.68 18.16
CA PRO A 329 -16.30 9.41 18.78
C PRO A 329 -16.23 10.91 18.48
N GLN A 330 -17.39 11.56 18.40
CA GLN A 330 -17.47 13.01 18.26
C GLN A 330 -16.77 13.74 19.41
N GLY A 331 -16.23 14.92 19.13
CA GLY A 331 -15.55 15.78 20.11
C GLY A 331 -14.05 15.51 20.28
N TYR A 332 -13.48 14.60 19.49
CA TYR A 332 -12.04 14.37 19.43
C TYR A 332 -11.51 14.62 18.03
N THR A 333 -10.26 15.10 17.93
CA THR A 333 -9.47 14.97 16.70
C THR A 333 -8.86 13.57 16.62
N SER A 334 -8.50 13.14 15.41
CA SER A 334 -7.82 11.84 15.19
C SER A 334 -6.54 11.72 16.02
N MET A 335 -5.79 12.82 16.15
CA MET A 335 -4.56 12.85 16.93
C MET A 335 -4.83 12.77 18.43
N ASP A 336 -5.78 13.56 18.96
CA ASP A 336 -6.11 13.55 20.39
C ASP A 336 -6.65 12.17 20.82
N PHE A 337 -7.48 11.56 19.98
CA PHE A 337 -8.00 10.24 20.28
C PHE A 337 -6.90 9.15 20.23
N THR A 338 -5.96 9.25 19.30
CA THR A 338 -4.78 8.38 19.25
C THR A 338 -3.92 8.52 20.51
N LYS A 339 -3.63 9.75 20.95
CA LYS A 339 -2.89 10.02 22.18
C LYS A 339 -3.63 9.46 23.40
N LYS A 340 -4.96 9.63 23.46
CA LYS A 340 -5.80 9.11 24.53
C LYS A 340 -5.76 7.57 24.63
N LEU A 341 -5.88 6.87 23.50
CA LEU A 341 -5.75 5.40 23.49
C LEU A 341 -4.36 4.95 23.96
N LEU A 342 -3.32 5.66 23.57
CA LEU A 342 -1.95 5.34 23.97
C LEU A 342 -1.74 5.56 25.48
N ASP A 343 -2.20 6.68 26.02
CA ASP A 343 -1.97 7.05 27.42
C ASP A 343 -2.85 6.24 28.41
N GLU A 344 -4.15 6.06 28.11
CA GLU A 344 -5.13 5.42 28.99
C GLU A 344 -5.21 3.89 28.84
N VAL A 345 -4.95 3.38 27.63
CA VAL A 345 -5.13 1.97 27.29
C VAL A 345 -3.80 1.27 27.00
N GLY A 346 -2.75 2.04 26.67
CA GLY A 346 -1.49 1.47 26.20
C GLY A 346 -1.61 0.84 24.81
N ILE A 347 -2.49 1.41 23.96
CA ILE A 347 -2.69 0.97 22.57
C ILE A 347 -2.26 2.08 21.63
N ALA A 348 -1.33 1.76 20.74
CA ALA A 348 -0.89 2.63 19.67
C ALA A 348 -1.64 2.29 18.36
N VAL A 349 -2.16 3.32 17.69
CA VAL A 349 -2.83 3.24 16.39
C VAL A 349 -2.30 4.37 15.51
N THR A 350 -2.66 4.38 14.23
CA THR A 350 -2.32 5.49 13.35
C THR A 350 -3.50 6.47 13.26
N PRO A 351 -3.30 7.78 13.54
CA PRO A 351 -4.34 8.79 13.31
C PRO A 351 -4.63 8.91 11.82
N GLY A 352 -5.89 9.13 11.47
CA GLY A 352 -6.31 9.22 10.06
C GLY A 352 -5.65 10.37 9.31
N THR A 353 -5.38 11.49 10.00
CA THR A 353 -4.64 12.63 9.45
C THR A 353 -3.23 12.29 8.96
N GLY A 354 -2.67 11.14 9.35
CA GLY A 354 -1.41 10.61 8.79
C GLY A 354 -1.49 10.18 7.34
N TYR A 355 -2.69 10.10 6.80
CA TYR A 355 -2.97 9.70 5.42
C TYR A 355 -3.56 10.84 4.58
N GLY A 356 -3.78 11.98 5.16
CA GLY A 356 -4.33 13.16 4.51
C GLY A 356 -5.41 13.85 5.36
N LYS A 357 -5.87 14.99 4.88
CA LYS A 357 -6.82 15.84 5.59
C LYS A 357 -8.18 15.17 5.76
N GLU A 358 -8.65 14.45 4.74
CA GLU A 358 -9.94 13.73 4.76
C GLU A 358 -9.91 12.49 5.68
N GLY A 359 -8.72 12.14 6.20
CA GLY A 359 -8.58 11.14 7.25
C GLY A 359 -8.96 11.61 8.65
N GLU A 360 -9.28 12.93 8.84
CA GLU A 360 -9.75 13.44 10.13
C GLU A 360 -11.07 12.77 10.54
N GLY A 361 -11.22 12.49 11.84
CA GLY A 361 -12.34 11.72 12.37
C GLY A 361 -12.19 10.20 12.33
N TYR A 362 -11.02 9.71 11.87
CA TYR A 362 -10.73 8.28 11.76
C TYR A 362 -9.39 7.91 12.39
N ILE A 363 -9.23 6.63 12.72
CA ILE A 363 -7.97 5.99 13.10
C ILE A 363 -7.83 4.66 12.36
N ARG A 364 -6.58 4.27 12.04
CA ARG A 364 -6.29 2.98 11.41
C ARG A 364 -5.71 1.99 12.42
N PHE A 365 -6.30 0.80 12.47
CA PHE A 365 -5.72 -0.38 13.09
C PHE A 365 -5.11 -1.30 12.03
N SER A 366 -4.04 -2.02 12.39
CA SER A 366 -3.46 -3.10 11.60
C SER A 366 -3.65 -4.44 12.28
N LEU A 367 -3.93 -5.48 11.48
CA LEU A 367 -4.08 -6.87 11.94
C LEU A 367 -2.75 -7.63 12.02
N THR A 368 -1.64 -6.97 11.67
CA THR A 368 -0.29 -7.54 11.63
C THR A 368 0.35 -7.55 13.02
N ILE A 369 -0.25 -8.30 13.92
CA ILE A 369 0.14 -8.45 15.32
C ILE A 369 -0.20 -9.89 15.76
N SER A 370 0.60 -10.49 16.63
CA SER A 370 0.36 -11.86 17.09
C SER A 370 -1.00 -12.02 17.79
N ASP A 371 -1.56 -13.23 17.74
CA ASP A 371 -2.89 -13.52 18.29
C ASP A 371 -2.97 -13.19 19.80
N ASP A 372 -1.89 -13.47 20.58
CA ASP A 372 -1.82 -13.15 22.01
C ASP A 372 -1.87 -11.62 22.24
N ARG A 373 -1.15 -10.85 21.44
CA ARG A 373 -1.15 -9.39 21.54
C ARG A 373 -2.47 -8.78 21.09
N LEU A 374 -3.11 -9.36 20.07
CA LEU A 374 -4.46 -9.00 19.67
C LEU A 374 -5.46 -9.23 20.80
N GLU A 375 -5.41 -10.41 21.45
CA GLU A 375 -6.28 -10.76 22.57
C GLU A 375 -6.12 -9.78 23.74
N GLU A 376 -4.89 -9.48 24.09
CA GLU A 376 -4.59 -8.50 25.13
C GLU A 376 -5.15 -7.11 24.76
N GLY A 377 -4.99 -6.67 23.50
CA GLY A 377 -5.51 -5.39 23.01
C GLY A 377 -7.03 -5.30 23.09
N VAL A 378 -7.72 -6.34 22.65
CA VAL A 378 -9.18 -6.49 22.74
C VAL A 378 -9.66 -6.40 24.18
N ASN A 379 -8.99 -7.11 25.11
CA ASN A 379 -9.34 -7.10 26.53
C ASN A 379 -9.12 -5.73 27.18
N ARG A 380 -8.04 -5.03 26.81
CA ARG A 380 -7.77 -3.66 27.28
C ARG A 380 -8.84 -2.66 26.80
N LEU A 381 -9.24 -2.70 25.51
CA LEU A 381 -10.30 -1.87 24.96
C LEU A 381 -11.64 -2.12 25.66
N SER A 382 -12.04 -3.37 25.84
CA SER A 382 -13.28 -3.75 26.53
C SER A 382 -13.30 -3.28 27.99
N SER A 383 -12.17 -3.41 28.71
CA SER A 383 -12.03 -2.98 30.09
C SER A 383 -12.03 -1.46 30.22
N TRP A 384 -11.41 -0.75 29.29
CA TRP A 384 -11.42 0.71 29.24
C TRP A 384 -12.83 1.26 29.02
N HIS A 385 -13.61 0.68 28.12
CA HIS A 385 -14.99 1.07 27.87
C HIS A 385 -15.88 0.89 29.09
N ARG A 386 -15.77 -0.26 29.79
CA ARG A 386 -16.54 -0.55 31.01
C ARG A 386 -16.29 0.45 32.16
N ARG A 387 -15.07 0.99 32.27
CA ARG A 387 -14.73 1.99 33.30
C ARG A 387 -15.29 3.38 33.02
N ARG A 388 -15.81 3.62 31.83
CA ARG A 388 -16.34 4.94 31.40
C ARG A 388 -17.87 5.00 31.32
N ARG A 389 -18.51 3.85 31.46
CA ARG A 389 -19.96 3.74 31.71
C ARG A 389 -20.26 3.87 33.19
#